data_4b81378cc0e77b3a4d56c873ba979991
#
_entry.id   4b81378cc0e77b3a4d56c873ba979991
#
_cell.length_a   1.000
_cell.length_b   1.000
_cell.length_c   1.000
_cell.angle_alpha   90.00
_cell.angle_beta   90.00
_cell.angle_gamma   90.00
#
_symmetry.space_group_name_H-M   'P 1'
#
loop_
_entity.id
_entity.type
_entity.pdbx_description
1 polymer ?
#
loop_
_entity_poly.entity_id
_entity_poly.type
_entity_poly.pdbx_seq_one_letter_code
_entity_poly.pdbx_strand_id
1 'polypeptide(L)'
;METKMVKELLLQSLEHEMGGVKVYETALKCVVNEDLKEEWEKYLEETEKHVQVLHDLCLQMNLDPEEQTPGRKITHDIGASLVAAMEAALGTGEKEMAQCVACEMVT
;
A
#
# COMPACT_ATOMS: atom_id res chain seq x y z
N MET A 1 -23.29 10.05 11.68
CA MET A 1 -22.14 10.44 10.87
C MET A 1 -22.58 10.76 9.46
N GLU A 2 -22.04 11.81 8.90
CA GLU A 2 -22.41 12.26 7.58
C GLU A 2 -21.98 11.28 6.49
N THR A 3 -22.84 11.02 5.52
CA THR A 3 -22.58 10.07 4.43
C THR A 3 -21.33 10.45 3.61
N LYS A 4 -21.12 11.74 3.37
CA LYS A 4 -19.95 12.24 2.65
C LYS A 4 -18.65 11.91 3.39
N MET A 5 -18.65 12.05 4.70
CA MET A 5 -17.48 11.76 5.52
C MET A 5 -17.17 10.27 5.51
N VAL A 6 -18.18 9.43 5.65
CA VAL A 6 -18.02 7.97 5.62
C VAL A 6 -17.44 7.54 4.27
N LYS A 7 -18.00 8.08 3.18
CA LYS A 7 -17.52 7.79 1.83
C LYS A 7 -16.05 8.15 1.67
N GLU A 8 -15.66 9.37 2.08
CA GLU A 8 -14.28 9.83 1.95
C GLU A 8 -13.33 8.96 2.76
N LEU A 9 -13.70 8.62 4.00
CA LEU A 9 -12.87 7.77 4.85
C LEU A 9 -12.68 6.38 4.26
N LEU A 10 -13.75 5.78 3.72
CA LEU A 10 -13.69 4.45 3.12
C LEU A 10 -12.82 4.46 1.86
N LEU A 11 -12.97 5.47 1.01
CA LEU A 11 -12.19 5.57 -0.22
C LEU A 11 -10.71 5.82 0.06
N GLN A 12 -10.39 6.65 1.05
CA GLN A 12 -9.00 6.87 1.48
C GLN A 12 -8.40 5.59 2.06
N SER A 13 -9.16 4.88 2.90
CA SER A 13 -8.70 3.62 3.49
C SER A 13 -8.44 2.57 2.43
N LEU A 14 -9.32 2.48 1.44
CA LEU A 14 -9.14 1.55 0.33
C LEU A 14 -7.87 1.89 -0.46
N GLU A 15 -7.66 3.18 -0.76
CA GLU A 15 -6.46 3.62 -1.48
C GLU A 15 -5.19 3.35 -0.67
N HIS A 16 -5.24 3.56 0.65
CA HIS A 16 -4.13 3.29 1.54
C HIS A 16 -3.74 1.81 1.49
N GLU A 17 -4.72 0.92 1.55
CA GLU A 17 -4.45 -0.52 1.50
C GLU A 17 -3.96 -0.96 0.12
N MET A 18 -4.52 -0.40 -0.95
CA MET A 18 -4.07 -0.67 -2.31
C MET A 18 -2.61 -0.24 -2.50
N GLY A 19 -2.27 0.92 -1.95
CA GLY A 19 -0.89 1.42 -1.93
C GLY A 19 0.02 0.49 -1.14
N GLY A 20 -0.46 -0.02 -0.02
CA GLY A 20 0.26 -0.97 0.82
C GLY A 20 0.62 -2.25 0.09
N VAL A 21 -0.28 -2.76 -0.75
CA VAL A 21 0.00 -3.93 -1.59
C VAL A 21 1.21 -3.66 -2.48
N LYS A 22 1.23 -2.51 -3.16
CA LYS A 22 2.35 -2.14 -4.04
C LYS A 22 3.65 -1.94 -3.26
N VAL A 23 3.55 -1.35 -2.08
CA VAL A 23 4.71 -1.14 -1.20
C VAL A 23 5.32 -2.49 -0.81
N TYR A 24 4.51 -3.44 -0.36
CA TYR A 24 5.02 -4.77 0.01
C TYR A 24 5.54 -5.55 -1.19
N GLU A 25 4.86 -5.48 -2.33
CA GLU A 25 5.34 -6.13 -3.56
C GLU A 25 6.73 -5.61 -3.95
N THR A 26 6.93 -4.30 -3.85
CA THR A 26 8.22 -3.69 -4.18
C THR A 26 9.27 -4.01 -3.12
N ALA A 27 8.89 -3.97 -1.84
CA ALA A 27 9.77 -4.31 -0.73
C ALA A 27 10.30 -5.74 -0.85
N LEU A 28 9.47 -6.67 -1.33
CA LEU A 28 9.88 -8.06 -1.56
C LEU A 28 10.95 -8.18 -2.64
N LYS A 29 11.06 -7.20 -3.55
CA LYS A 29 12.15 -7.16 -4.52
C LYS A 29 13.46 -6.67 -3.90
N CYS A 30 13.37 -5.97 -2.77
CA CYS A 30 14.52 -5.36 -2.08
C CYS A 30 15.09 -6.26 -0.99
N VAL A 31 14.30 -7.18 -0.47
CA VAL A 31 14.68 -7.96 0.71
C VAL A 31 15.73 -9.02 0.38
N VAL A 32 16.70 -9.17 1.27
CA VAL A 32 17.71 -10.24 1.20
C VAL A 32 17.63 -11.17 2.43
N ASN A 33 17.15 -10.65 3.55
CA ASN A 33 17.00 -11.44 4.78
C ASN A 33 15.75 -12.32 4.69
N GLU A 34 15.94 -13.63 4.91
CA GLU A 34 14.83 -14.60 4.76
C GLU A 34 13.71 -14.40 5.79
N ASP A 35 14.03 -14.01 7.02
CA ASP A 35 13.00 -13.78 8.03
C ASP A 35 12.13 -12.58 7.68
N LEU A 36 12.75 -11.51 7.21
CA LEU A 36 12.01 -10.33 6.73
C LEU A 36 11.16 -10.69 5.53
N LYS A 37 11.67 -11.49 4.62
CA LYS A 37 10.92 -11.91 3.45
C LYS A 37 9.64 -12.64 3.85
N GLU A 38 9.73 -13.58 4.78
CA GLU A 38 8.55 -14.32 5.27
C GLU A 38 7.54 -13.38 5.93
N GLU A 39 8.01 -12.44 6.75
CA GLU A 39 7.13 -11.47 7.39
C GLU A 39 6.42 -10.58 6.39
N TRP A 40 7.16 -10.07 5.40
CA TRP A 40 6.58 -9.18 4.40
C TRP A 40 5.64 -9.91 3.44
N GLU A 41 5.90 -11.18 3.13
CA GLU A 41 4.97 -12.00 2.34
C GLU A 41 3.65 -12.17 3.09
N LYS A 42 3.72 -12.38 4.40
CA LYS A 42 2.54 -12.48 5.26
C LYS A 42 1.77 -11.17 5.29
N TYR A 43 2.46 -10.04 5.47
CA TYR A 43 1.83 -8.73 5.49
C TYR A 43 1.20 -8.36 4.15
N LEU A 44 1.83 -8.76 3.05
CA LEU A 44 1.25 -8.58 1.71
C LEU A 44 -0.08 -9.32 1.62
N GLU A 45 -0.11 -10.57 2.03
CA GLU A 45 -1.33 -11.38 2.01
C GLU A 45 -2.44 -10.76 2.86
N GLU A 46 -2.10 -10.29 4.07
CA GLU A 46 -3.05 -9.62 4.94
C GLU A 46 -3.58 -8.32 4.33
N THR A 47 -2.70 -7.55 3.70
CA THR A 47 -3.07 -6.28 3.05
C THR A 47 -4.00 -6.53 1.87
N GLU A 48 -3.73 -7.56 1.08
CA GLU A 48 -4.63 -7.94 -0.02
C GLU A 48 -6.03 -8.31 0.48
N LYS A 49 -6.11 -8.96 1.63
CA LYS A 49 -7.41 -9.27 2.27
C LYS A 49 -8.11 -7.99 2.72
N HIS A 50 -7.37 -7.02 3.27
CA HIS A 50 -7.94 -5.74 3.67
C HIS A 50 -8.51 -4.98 2.47
N VAL A 51 -7.82 -5.02 1.34
CA VAL A 51 -8.32 -4.40 0.10
C VAL A 51 -9.66 -5.02 -0.28
N GLN A 52 -9.76 -6.34 -0.23
CA GLN A 52 -10.99 -7.04 -0.61
C GLN A 52 -12.14 -6.68 0.32
N VAL A 53 -11.87 -6.65 1.64
CA VAL A 53 -12.89 -6.30 2.65
C VAL A 53 -13.40 -4.88 2.42
N LEU A 54 -12.50 -3.92 2.20
CA LEU A 54 -12.89 -2.52 2.00
C LEU A 54 -13.63 -2.32 0.67
N HIS A 55 -13.19 -3.00 -0.38
CA HIS A 55 -13.86 -2.98 -1.68
C HIS A 55 -15.31 -3.48 -1.54
N ASP A 56 -15.49 -4.62 -0.88
CA ASP A 56 -16.81 -5.20 -0.67
C ASP A 56 -17.69 -4.31 0.20
N LEU A 57 -17.11 -3.68 1.21
CA LEU A 57 -17.82 -2.76 2.08
C LEU A 57 -18.34 -1.55 1.30
N CYS A 58 -17.51 -1.00 0.39
CA CYS A 58 -17.96 0.09 -0.49
C CYS A 58 -19.17 -0.33 -1.30
N LEU A 59 -19.14 -1.53 -1.90
CA LEU A 59 -20.25 -2.03 -2.69
C LEU A 59 -21.51 -2.21 -1.84
N GLN A 60 -21.37 -2.73 -0.62
CA GLN A 60 -22.50 -2.91 0.29
C GLN A 60 -23.16 -1.59 0.68
N MET A 61 -22.38 -0.51 0.69
CA MET A 61 -22.88 0.83 1.02
C MET A 61 -23.26 1.64 -0.22
N ASN A 62 -23.33 0.99 -1.38
CA ASN A 62 -23.67 1.63 -2.66
C ASN A 62 -22.69 2.74 -3.05
N LEU A 63 -21.42 2.56 -2.69
CA LEU A 63 -20.36 3.47 -3.10
C LEU A 63 -19.57 2.85 -4.26
N ASP A 64 -19.07 3.70 -5.15
CA ASP A 64 -18.19 3.27 -6.23
C ASP A 64 -16.75 3.19 -5.68
N PRO A 65 -16.17 1.98 -5.58
CA PRO A 65 -14.82 1.83 -5.04
C PRO A 65 -13.74 2.44 -5.93
N GLU A 66 -14.07 2.85 -7.15
CA GLU A 66 -13.14 3.48 -8.07
C GLU A 66 -13.27 5.00 -8.14
N GLU A 67 -14.23 5.57 -7.41
CA GLU A 67 -14.43 7.01 -7.41
C GLU A 67 -13.21 7.74 -6.87
N GLN A 68 -12.78 8.79 -7.56
CA GLN A 68 -11.63 9.59 -7.18
C GLN A 68 -12.06 10.78 -6.32
N THR A 69 -11.27 11.07 -5.28
CA THR A 69 -11.48 12.20 -4.40
C THR A 69 -10.13 12.87 -4.15
N PRO A 70 -10.09 14.14 -3.71
CA PRO A 70 -8.83 14.81 -3.37
C PRO A 70 -8.02 14.04 -2.32
N GLY A 71 -8.66 13.54 -1.27
CA GLY A 71 -7.99 12.78 -0.24
C GLY A 71 -7.42 11.47 -0.74
N ARG A 72 -8.16 10.80 -1.61
CA ARG A 72 -7.71 9.56 -2.24
C ARG A 72 -6.48 9.78 -3.11
N LYS A 73 -6.45 10.90 -3.85
CA LYS A 73 -5.30 11.24 -4.68
C LYS A 73 -4.05 11.46 -3.84
N ILE A 74 -4.18 12.19 -2.72
CA ILE A 74 -3.04 12.43 -1.81
C ILE A 74 -2.50 11.09 -1.28
N THR A 75 -3.39 10.21 -0.84
CA THR A 75 -3.02 8.88 -0.33
C THR A 75 -2.29 8.06 -1.40
N HIS A 76 -2.80 8.08 -2.63
CA HIS A 76 -2.17 7.42 -3.76
C HIS A 76 -0.76 7.95 -4.00
N ASP A 77 -0.59 9.27 -4.00
CA ASP A 77 0.70 9.90 -4.27
C ASP A 77 1.74 9.57 -3.18
N ILE A 78 1.31 9.47 -1.92
CA ILE A 78 2.19 9.07 -0.84
C ILE A 78 2.69 7.63 -1.07
N GLY A 79 1.79 6.71 -1.37
CA GLY A 79 2.16 5.32 -1.66
C GLY A 79 3.10 5.21 -2.86
N ALA A 80 2.82 5.96 -3.92
CA ALA A 80 3.67 5.99 -5.11
C ALA A 80 5.08 6.51 -4.80
N SER A 81 5.19 7.48 -3.88
CA SER A 81 6.49 8.00 -3.44
C SER A 81 7.32 6.94 -2.72
N LEU A 82 6.67 6.14 -1.88
CA LEU A 82 7.34 5.06 -1.16
C LEU A 82 7.88 4.00 -2.12
N VAL A 83 7.08 3.63 -3.11
CA VAL A 83 7.49 2.68 -4.15
C VAL A 83 8.66 3.25 -4.96
N ALA A 84 8.58 4.52 -5.35
CA ALA A 84 9.64 5.16 -6.12
C ALA A 84 10.98 5.18 -5.37
N ALA A 85 10.95 5.39 -4.05
CA ALA A 85 12.16 5.37 -3.22
C ALA A 85 12.82 4.00 -3.25
N MET A 86 12.03 2.93 -3.14
CA MET A 86 12.56 1.56 -3.19
C MET A 86 13.09 1.20 -4.57
N GLU A 87 12.40 1.61 -5.62
CA GLU A 87 12.85 1.37 -6.99
C GLU A 87 14.16 2.09 -7.30
N ALA A 88 14.32 3.32 -6.79
CA ALA A 88 15.56 4.06 -6.93
C ALA A 88 16.71 3.32 -6.23
N ALA A 89 16.47 2.79 -5.02
CA ALA A 89 17.46 2.03 -4.29
C ALA A 89 17.85 0.74 -5.02
N LEU A 90 16.88 0.05 -5.61
CA LEU A 90 17.13 -1.14 -6.43
C LEU A 90 18.01 -0.81 -7.64
N GLY A 91 17.79 0.36 -8.24
CA GLY A 91 18.55 0.80 -9.41
C GLY A 91 20.04 1.00 -9.14
N THR A 92 20.45 1.15 -7.89
CA THR A 92 21.87 1.30 -7.53
C THR A 92 22.62 -0.03 -7.60
N GLY A 93 21.93 -1.16 -7.57
CA GLY A 93 22.54 -2.48 -7.50
C GLY A 93 23.06 -2.87 -6.12
N GLU A 94 22.95 -1.99 -5.13
CA GLU A 94 23.39 -2.24 -3.76
C GLU A 94 22.28 -2.89 -2.95
N LYS A 95 22.30 -4.21 -2.85
CA LYS A 95 21.21 -4.99 -2.25
C LYS A 95 20.92 -4.66 -0.80
N GLU A 96 21.97 -4.47 0.01
CA GLU A 96 21.79 -4.16 1.42
C GLU A 96 21.16 -2.78 1.62
N MET A 97 21.54 -1.80 0.80
CA MET A 97 20.95 -0.48 0.83
C MET A 97 19.47 -0.54 0.44
N ALA A 98 19.15 -1.31 -0.60
CA ALA A 98 17.76 -1.45 -1.04
C ALA A 98 16.91 -2.07 0.08
N GLN A 99 17.43 -3.06 0.79
CA GLN A 99 16.73 -3.63 1.94
C GLN A 99 16.52 -2.61 3.05
N CYS A 100 17.54 -1.79 3.36
CA CYS A 100 17.42 -0.74 4.38
C CYS A 100 16.34 0.27 4.00
N VAL A 101 16.30 0.71 2.75
CA VAL A 101 15.28 1.63 2.27
C VAL A 101 13.89 0.99 2.39
N ALA A 102 13.77 -0.26 2.00
CA ALA A 102 12.50 -0.98 2.11
C ALA A 102 12.02 -1.07 3.57
N CYS A 103 12.93 -1.32 4.51
CA CYS A 103 12.58 -1.36 5.93
C CYS A 103 11.97 -0.04 6.40
N GLU A 104 12.46 1.09 5.91
CA GLU A 104 11.90 2.39 6.24
C GLU A 104 10.53 2.60 5.58
N MET A 105 10.40 2.17 4.32
CA MET A 105 9.17 2.42 3.55
C MET A 105 7.99 1.58 4.02
N VAL A 106 8.22 0.37 4.54
CA VAL A 106 7.13 -0.50 5.03
C VAL A 106 6.67 -0.13 6.45
N THR A 107 7.39 0.71 7.15
CA THR A 107 6.97 1.21 8.46
C THR A 107 6.19 2.52 8.30
#